data_92cfbe35e8da94d1f09e428a274d2973
#
_entry.id   92cfbe35e8da94d1f09e428a274d2973
#
_cell.length_a   1.000
_cell.length_b   1.000
_cell.length_c   1.000
_cell.angle_alpha   90.00
_cell.angle_beta   90.00
_cell.angle_gamma   90.00
#
_symmetry.space_group_name_H-M   'P 1'
#
loop_
_entity.id
_entity.type
_entity.pdbx_description
1 polymer ?
#
loop_
_entity_poly.entity_id
_entity_poly.type
_entity_poly.pdbx_seq_one_letter_code
_entity_poly.pdbx_strand_id
1 'polypeptide(L)'
;MNEMIKKLQERRSVRELTGEKVKDEDLKLILETAQKYPNSVHGQQTSLIVIRDKENIRKVAELSGNQEHIKNADVFIMILVDFYRGKYATDSIGATNMSAESADGILVGAVDAGIMLSSIQTAAGVLGYGTTAIGAVRSNPEKFIEMFNLPKYVYPIVGTTIGVPAKNELKTSKPRIPLDSFAFDEKYDTEKVKEGVEVFEKEFRNWWDENGMPERPSYKETNSIVYGIIRYNTVKSSMEKQGFKFTDNEE
;
A
#
# COMPACT_ATOMS: atom_id res chain seq x y z
N MET A 1 -7.44 -20.48 19.31
CA MET A 1 -6.98 -19.83 18.07
C MET A 1 -5.55 -19.36 18.29
N ASN A 2 -4.68 -19.52 17.30
CA ASN A 2 -3.28 -19.05 17.39
C ASN A 2 -3.27 -17.52 17.56
N GLU A 3 -2.44 -17.00 18.49
CA GLU A 3 -2.39 -15.58 18.82
C GLU A 3 -2.00 -14.70 17.63
N MET A 4 -1.12 -15.20 16.77
CA MET A 4 -0.74 -14.51 15.54
C MET A 4 -1.94 -14.35 14.59
N ILE A 5 -2.72 -15.42 14.39
CA ILE A 5 -3.93 -15.37 13.55
C ILE A 5 -4.93 -14.36 14.11
N LYS A 6 -5.10 -14.31 15.44
CA LYS A 6 -5.97 -13.32 16.08
C LYS A 6 -5.51 -11.89 15.77
N LYS A 7 -4.23 -11.58 15.95
CA LYS A 7 -3.65 -10.27 15.60
C LYS A 7 -3.87 -9.89 14.14
N LEU A 8 -3.73 -10.85 13.21
CA LEU A 8 -3.96 -10.61 11.79
C LEU A 8 -5.44 -10.31 11.48
N GLN A 9 -6.36 -11.01 12.13
CA GLN A 9 -7.80 -10.77 11.98
C GLN A 9 -8.25 -9.43 12.57
N GLU A 10 -7.62 -8.99 13.65
CA GLU A 10 -7.86 -7.70 14.30
C GLU A 10 -7.13 -6.53 13.60
N ARG A 11 -6.32 -6.80 12.57
CA ARG A 11 -5.54 -5.79 11.84
C ARG A 11 -6.45 -4.69 11.26
N ARG A 12 -6.08 -3.46 11.52
CA ARG A 12 -6.74 -2.26 10.99
C ARG A 12 -5.73 -1.17 10.60
N SER A 13 -6.18 -0.17 9.85
CA SER A 13 -5.39 1.05 9.62
C SER A 13 -5.45 1.92 10.88
N VAL A 14 -4.32 2.14 11.51
CA VAL A 14 -4.17 2.98 12.72
C VAL A 14 -3.76 4.38 12.31
N ARG A 15 -4.61 5.38 12.63
CA ARG A 15 -4.40 6.78 12.24
C ARG A 15 -4.15 7.70 13.42
N GLU A 16 -4.46 7.23 14.63
CA GLU A 16 -4.16 7.93 15.88
C GLU A 16 -2.89 7.36 16.47
N LEU A 17 -1.82 8.13 16.37
CA LEU A 17 -0.48 7.77 16.82
C LEU A 17 -0.04 8.74 17.91
N THR A 18 0.72 8.24 18.91
CA THR A 18 1.18 9.05 20.05
C THR A 18 2.31 10.01 19.69
N GLY A 19 3.00 9.76 18.57
CA GLY A 19 4.24 10.47 18.21
C GLY A 19 5.49 9.93 18.92
N GLU A 20 5.33 8.92 19.79
CA GLU A 20 6.47 8.24 20.42
C GLU A 20 7.35 7.55 19.36
N LYS A 21 8.65 7.44 19.71
CA LYS A 21 9.65 6.86 18.81
C LYS A 21 9.45 5.35 18.65
N VAL A 22 9.43 4.90 17.41
CA VAL A 22 9.61 3.49 17.05
C VAL A 22 11.07 3.13 17.34
N LYS A 23 11.30 2.06 18.10
CA LYS A 23 12.66 1.66 18.47
C LYS A 23 13.47 1.28 17.22
N ASP A 24 14.74 1.63 17.23
CA ASP A 24 15.62 1.39 16.08
C ASP A 24 15.82 -0.10 15.82
N GLU A 25 15.90 -0.91 16.87
CA GLU A 25 15.97 -2.36 16.78
C GLU A 25 14.68 -2.99 16.20
N ASP A 26 13.52 -2.48 16.60
CA ASP A 26 12.23 -2.97 16.08
C ASP A 26 12.06 -2.59 14.61
N LEU A 27 12.40 -1.35 14.23
CA LEU A 27 12.37 -0.92 12.84
C LEU A 27 13.30 -1.78 11.97
N LYS A 28 14.51 -2.06 12.43
CA LYS A 28 15.45 -2.95 11.74
C LYS A 28 14.83 -4.34 11.56
N LEU A 29 14.25 -4.90 12.62
CA LEU A 29 13.61 -6.22 12.59
C LEU A 29 12.42 -6.25 11.62
N ILE A 30 11.61 -5.20 11.57
CA ILE A 30 10.51 -5.05 10.61
C ILE A 30 11.04 -5.13 9.17
N LEU A 31 12.09 -4.36 8.86
CA LEU A 31 12.67 -4.29 7.52
C LEU A 31 13.31 -5.63 7.11
N GLU A 32 14.09 -6.25 7.99
CA GLU A 32 14.72 -7.55 7.76
C GLU A 32 13.68 -8.66 7.57
N THR A 33 12.59 -8.62 8.33
CA THR A 33 11.48 -9.57 8.20
C THR A 33 10.77 -9.37 6.87
N ALA A 34 10.44 -8.14 6.50
CA ALA A 34 9.81 -7.83 5.23
C ALA A 34 10.66 -8.24 4.02
N GLN A 35 11.98 -8.09 4.10
CA GLN A 35 12.91 -8.51 3.05
C GLN A 35 12.88 -10.03 2.77
N LYS A 36 12.43 -10.85 3.74
CA LYS A 36 12.34 -12.32 3.58
C LYS A 36 11.12 -12.79 2.81
N TYR A 37 10.16 -11.92 2.55
CA TYR A 37 8.94 -12.30 1.84
C TYR A 37 9.21 -12.58 0.36
N PRO A 38 8.37 -13.41 -0.28
CA PRO A 38 8.57 -13.80 -1.67
C PRO A 38 8.41 -12.62 -2.63
N ASN A 39 9.11 -12.71 -3.74
CA ASN A 39 8.96 -11.82 -4.89
C ASN A 39 9.12 -12.63 -6.18
N SER A 40 8.62 -12.10 -7.28
CA SER A 40 8.63 -12.79 -8.56
C SER A 40 10.06 -13.14 -9.00
N VAL A 41 10.26 -14.40 -9.37
CA VAL A 41 11.53 -15.01 -9.86
C VAL A 41 12.76 -14.65 -9.04
N HIS A 42 12.58 -14.29 -7.77
CA HIS A 42 13.64 -13.76 -6.91
C HIS A 42 14.32 -12.49 -7.48
N GLY A 43 13.58 -11.73 -8.26
CA GLY A 43 14.07 -10.55 -8.98
C GLY A 43 14.40 -9.34 -8.11
N GLN A 44 13.99 -9.35 -6.81
CA GLN A 44 14.28 -8.28 -5.84
C GLN A 44 13.87 -6.89 -6.32
N GLN A 45 12.73 -6.78 -6.99
CA GLN A 45 12.29 -5.59 -7.73
C GLN A 45 11.44 -4.63 -6.87
N THR A 46 11.73 -4.58 -5.58
CA THR A 46 11.21 -3.59 -4.65
C THR A 46 12.35 -2.95 -3.87
N SER A 47 12.22 -1.65 -3.62
CA SER A 47 13.11 -0.89 -2.73
C SER A 47 12.31 -0.05 -1.76
N LEU A 48 12.90 0.26 -0.62
CA LEU A 48 12.27 1.04 0.44
C LEU A 48 13.07 2.31 0.71
N ILE A 49 12.36 3.44 0.87
CA ILE A 49 12.94 4.64 1.48
C ILE A 49 12.32 4.79 2.87
N VAL A 50 13.15 4.76 3.88
CA VAL A 50 12.76 4.90 5.29
C VAL A 50 12.95 6.36 5.71
N ILE A 51 11.88 7.01 6.11
CA ILE A 51 11.86 8.44 6.42
C ILE A 51 11.53 8.60 7.90
N ARG A 52 12.41 9.23 8.67
CA ARG A 52 12.24 9.56 10.09
C ARG A 52 12.41 11.05 10.38
N ASP A 53 13.06 11.76 9.46
CA ASP A 53 13.19 13.21 9.57
C ASP A 53 11.80 13.86 9.54
N LYS A 54 11.51 14.66 10.56
CA LYS A 54 10.16 15.23 10.76
C LYS A 54 9.78 16.26 9.69
N GLU A 55 10.75 16.94 9.09
CA GLU A 55 10.49 17.88 7.99
C GLU A 55 10.13 17.08 6.72
N ASN A 56 10.87 16.03 6.42
CA ASN A 56 10.56 15.15 5.29
C ASN A 56 9.23 14.44 5.46
N ILE A 57 8.87 13.98 6.68
CA ILE A 57 7.55 13.39 6.96
C ILE A 57 6.44 14.43 6.70
N ARG A 58 6.61 15.70 7.09
CA ARG A 58 5.64 16.77 6.77
C ARG A 58 5.50 16.97 5.26
N LYS A 59 6.61 17.04 4.53
CA LYS A 59 6.58 17.12 3.05
C LYS A 59 5.86 15.94 2.42
N VAL A 60 6.11 14.72 2.90
CA VAL A 60 5.38 13.53 2.46
C VAL A 60 3.88 13.66 2.73
N ALA A 61 3.50 14.16 3.91
CA ALA A 61 2.09 14.38 4.25
C ALA A 61 1.42 15.40 3.32
N GLU A 62 2.07 16.52 3.06
CA GLU A 62 1.58 17.57 2.14
C GLU A 62 1.38 17.03 0.73
N LEU A 63 2.38 16.34 0.19
CA LEU A 63 2.33 15.73 -1.14
C LEU A 63 1.31 14.58 -1.25
N SER A 64 0.95 13.97 -0.12
CA SER A 64 0.00 12.86 -0.04
C SER A 64 -1.41 13.29 0.40
N GLY A 65 -1.82 14.54 0.14
CA GLY A 65 -3.16 15.05 0.46
C GLY A 65 -3.30 15.57 1.89
N ASN A 66 -2.22 16.03 2.48
CA ASN A 66 -2.14 16.70 3.78
C ASN A 66 -2.77 15.90 4.94
N GLN A 67 -2.49 14.60 5.00
CA GLN A 67 -3.07 13.68 5.97
C GLN A 67 -2.36 13.77 7.33
N GLU A 68 -3.10 14.15 8.39
CA GLU A 68 -2.55 14.36 9.74
C GLU A 68 -1.86 13.11 10.31
N HIS A 69 -2.40 11.92 10.07
CA HIS A 69 -1.78 10.68 10.56
C HIS A 69 -0.41 10.37 9.93
N ILE A 70 -0.07 10.99 8.79
CA ILE A 70 1.29 10.91 8.24
C ILE A 70 2.20 11.83 9.07
N LYS A 71 1.77 13.07 9.35
CA LYS A 71 2.56 14.04 10.14
C LYS A 71 2.88 13.52 11.54
N ASN A 72 1.95 12.76 12.13
CA ASN A 72 2.06 12.22 13.48
C ASN A 72 2.81 10.87 13.54
N ALA A 73 3.15 10.29 12.41
CA ALA A 73 3.95 9.07 12.39
C ALA A 73 5.41 9.34 12.80
N ASP A 74 6.04 8.36 13.45
CA ASP A 74 7.48 8.41 13.71
C ASP A 74 8.29 7.95 12.50
N VAL A 75 7.75 6.99 11.76
CA VAL A 75 8.37 6.45 10.54
C VAL A 75 7.37 6.49 9.39
N PHE A 76 7.83 6.91 8.23
CA PHE A 76 7.16 6.67 6.97
C PHE A 76 8.04 5.82 6.07
N ILE A 77 7.50 4.77 5.49
CA ILE A 77 8.21 3.94 4.51
C ILE A 77 7.56 4.14 3.14
N MET A 78 8.33 4.63 2.19
CA MET A 78 7.97 4.66 0.77
C MET A 78 8.38 3.34 0.13
N ILE A 79 7.45 2.66 -0.50
CA ILE A 79 7.70 1.41 -1.23
C ILE A 79 7.76 1.73 -2.71
N LEU A 80 8.83 1.30 -3.35
CA LEU A 80 9.14 1.56 -4.74
C LEU A 80 9.05 0.26 -5.55
N VAL A 81 8.47 0.33 -6.74
CA VAL A 81 8.80 -0.62 -7.80
C VAL A 81 10.17 -0.22 -8.33
N ASP A 82 11.11 -1.16 -8.35
CA ASP A 82 12.53 -0.92 -8.66
C ASP A 82 13.03 -1.93 -9.71
N PHE A 83 12.89 -1.58 -10.96
CA PHE A 83 13.46 -2.35 -12.07
C PHE A 83 14.88 -1.92 -12.43
N TYR A 84 15.40 -0.85 -11.84
CA TYR A 84 16.77 -0.40 -12.06
C TYR A 84 17.79 -1.48 -11.70
N ARG A 85 17.56 -2.18 -10.58
CA ARG A 85 18.43 -3.28 -10.13
C ARG A 85 18.52 -4.41 -11.15
N GLY A 86 17.37 -4.88 -11.64
CA GLY A 86 17.31 -5.93 -12.66
C GLY A 86 17.91 -5.48 -13.99
N LYS A 87 17.63 -4.23 -14.40
CA LYS A 87 18.22 -3.66 -15.60
C LYS A 87 19.75 -3.56 -15.50
N TYR A 88 20.27 -3.05 -14.40
CA TYR A 88 21.72 -3.02 -14.17
C TYR A 88 22.36 -4.41 -14.27
N ALA A 89 21.71 -5.42 -13.67
CA ALA A 89 22.22 -6.80 -13.71
C ALA A 89 22.25 -7.33 -15.14
N THR A 90 21.21 -7.14 -15.95
CA THR A 90 21.17 -7.62 -17.35
C THR A 90 22.12 -6.82 -18.25
N ASP A 91 22.19 -5.50 -18.11
CA ASP A 91 23.12 -4.65 -18.87
C ASP A 91 24.58 -5.07 -18.62
N SER A 92 24.94 -5.49 -17.40
CA SER A 92 26.30 -5.90 -17.03
C SER A 92 26.79 -7.15 -17.79
N ILE A 93 25.89 -7.94 -18.34
CA ILE A 93 26.18 -9.13 -19.15
C ILE A 93 25.76 -8.95 -20.62
N GLY A 94 25.41 -7.74 -21.05
CA GLY A 94 24.97 -7.43 -22.43
C GLY A 94 23.59 -7.99 -22.79
N ALA A 95 22.75 -8.29 -21.82
CA ALA A 95 21.38 -8.80 -22.04
C ALA A 95 20.34 -7.68 -21.91
N THR A 96 19.15 -7.93 -22.49
CA THR A 96 18.01 -6.99 -22.44
C THR A 96 17.12 -7.27 -21.22
N ASN A 97 16.55 -6.20 -20.64
CA ASN A 97 15.53 -6.28 -19.59
C ASN A 97 14.32 -5.46 -20.02
N MET A 98 13.17 -6.10 -20.19
CA MET A 98 11.92 -5.51 -20.63
C MET A 98 10.90 -5.32 -19.49
N SER A 99 11.27 -5.56 -18.23
CA SER A 99 10.34 -5.51 -17.11
C SER A 99 9.58 -4.19 -16.98
N ALA A 100 10.23 -3.06 -17.26
CA ALA A 100 9.59 -1.73 -17.22
C ALA A 100 8.80 -1.40 -18.51
N GLU A 101 8.90 -2.22 -19.55
CA GLU A 101 8.33 -1.93 -20.88
C GLU A 101 7.18 -2.89 -21.25
N SER A 102 6.70 -3.69 -20.29
CA SER A 102 5.57 -4.62 -20.47
C SER A 102 4.49 -4.44 -19.41
N ALA A 103 3.25 -4.72 -19.77
CA ALA A 103 2.12 -4.75 -18.84
C ALA A 103 2.34 -5.80 -17.73
N ASP A 104 2.83 -7.00 -18.09
CA ASP A 104 3.15 -8.05 -17.13
C ASP A 104 4.18 -7.60 -16.10
N GLY A 105 5.29 -7.02 -16.55
CA GLY A 105 6.31 -6.51 -15.63
C GLY A 105 5.78 -5.45 -14.66
N ILE A 106 4.92 -4.55 -15.13
CA ILE A 106 4.28 -3.52 -14.28
C ILE A 106 3.34 -4.18 -13.26
N LEU A 107 2.56 -5.18 -13.66
CA LEU A 107 1.70 -5.96 -12.75
C LEU A 107 2.54 -6.71 -11.70
N VAL A 108 3.60 -7.38 -12.12
CA VAL A 108 4.54 -8.06 -11.21
C VAL A 108 5.13 -7.08 -10.19
N GLY A 109 5.59 -5.92 -10.64
CA GLY A 109 6.11 -4.88 -9.74
C GLY A 109 5.07 -4.39 -8.73
N ALA A 110 3.82 -4.22 -9.16
CA ALA A 110 2.71 -3.82 -8.29
C ALA A 110 2.36 -4.91 -7.26
N VAL A 111 2.35 -6.19 -7.68
CA VAL A 111 2.11 -7.34 -6.79
C VAL A 111 3.21 -7.45 -5.74
N ASP A 112 4.48 -7.40 -6.13
CA ASP A 112 5.62 -7.48 -5.22
C ASP A 112 5.60 -6.31 -4.21
N ALA A 113 5.24 -5.10 -4.65
CA ALA A 113 5.07 -3.95 -3.76
C ALA A 113 3.91 -4.14 -2.77
N GLY A 114 2.82 -4.78 -3.18
CA GLY A 114 1.70 -5.15 -2.31
C GLY A 114 2.10 -6.20 -1.26
N ILE A 115 2.86 -7.21 -1.65
CA ILE A 115 3.44 -8.21 -0.74
C ILE A 115 4.37 -7.52 0.26
N MET A 116 5.26 -6.65 -0.18
CA MET A 116 6.16 -5.88 0.68
C MET A 116 5.41 -5.01 1.67
N LEU A 117 4.36 -4.29 1.24
CA LEU A 117 3.50 -3.50 2.11
C LEU A 117 2.86 -4.34 3.20
N SER A 118 2.25 -5.49 2.83
CA SER A 118 1.63 -6.40 3.77
C SER A 118 2.63 -6.95 4.77
N SER A 119 3.84 -7.28 4.33
CA SER A 119 4.93 -7.81 5.16
C SER A 119 5.38 -6.82 6.23
N ILE A 120 5.61 -5.56 5.83
CA ILE A 120 5.99 -4.48 6.74
C ILE A 120 4.88 -4.26 7.78
N GLN A 121 3.62 -4.18 7.35
CA GLN A 121 2.49 -3.94 8.24
C GLN A 121 2.25 -5.10 9.19
N THR A 122 2.44 -6.33 8.74
CA THR A 122 2.34 -7.54 9.56
C THR A 122 3.44 -7.56 10.62
N ALA A 123 4.69 -7.38 10.24
CA ALA A 123 5.82 -7.35 11.17
C ALA A 123 5.67 -6.24 12.22
N ALA A 124 5.29 -5.03 11.80
CA ALA A 124 5.02 -3.91 12.70
C ALA A 124 3.88 -4.21 13.67
N GLY A 125 2.77 -4.77 13.17
CA GLY A 125 1.61 -5.15 14.00
C GLY A 125 1.92 -6.23 15.03
N VAL A 126 2.77 -7.21 14.69
CA VAL A 126 3.25 -8.23 15.63
C VAL A 126 4.01 -7.61 16.79
N LEU A 127 4.81 -6.58 16.51
CA LEU A 127 5.57 -5.81 17.51
C LEU A 127 4.73 -4.75 18.24
N GLY A 128 3.44 -4.62 17.93
CA GLY A 128 2.52 -3.69 18.58
C GLY A 128 2.46 -2.29 17.99
N TYR A 129 3.11 -2.04 16.85
CA TYR A 129 3.03 -0.76 16.15
C TYR A 129 1.77 -0.65 15.27
N GLY A 130 1.23 0.56 15.20
CA GLY A 130 0.15 0.93 14.30
C GLY A 130 0.67 1.32 12.91
N THR A 131 -0.07 0.93 11.88
CA THR A 131 0.29 1.22 10.48
C THR A 131 -0.91 1.65 9.66
N THR A 132 -0.67 2.47 8.62
CA THR A 132 -1.70 2.81 7.60
C THR A 132 -1.06 2.85 6.22
N ALA A 133 -1.64 2.13 5.27
CA ALA A 133 -1.22 2.19 3.87
C ALA A 133 -1.61 3.53 3.23
N ILE A 134 -0.68 4.16 2.52
CA ILE A 134 -0.82 5.49 1.92
C ILE A 134 -0.73 5.39 0.39
N GLY A 135 -1.88 5.20 -0.25
CA GLY A 135 -1.97 5.21 -1.72
C GLY A 135 -1.85 6.61 -2.33
N ALA A 136 -2.09 7.65 -1.54
CA ALA A 136 -2.03 9.04 -1.98
C ALA A 136 -0.63 9.54 -2.38
N VAL A 137 0.41 8.75 -2.21
CA VAL A 137 1.73 9.03 -2.81
C VAL A 137 1.64 9.14 -4.33
N ARG A 138 0.65 8.50 -4.95
CA ARG A 138 0.41 8.59 -6.39
C ARG A 138 -0.31 9.88 -6.84
N SER A 139 -0.67 10.77 -5.93
CA SER A 139 -1.23 12.09 -6.31
C SER A 139 -0.17 13.06 -6.83
N ASN A 140 1.06 12.93 -6.36
CA ASN A 140 2.19 13.79 -6.76
C ASN A 140 3.48 12.96 -7.00
N PRO A 141 3.45 11.95 -7.90
CA PRO A 141 4.57 11.03 -8.05
C PRO A 141 5.85 11.72 -8.50
N GLU A 142 5.77 12.70 -9.40
CA GLU A 142 6.94 13.44 -9.89
C GLU A 142 7.67 14.19 -8.75
N LYS A 143 6.92 14.74 -7.79
CA LYS A 143 7.52 15.40 -6.62
C LYS A 143 8.26 14.42 -5.70
N PHE A 144 7.76 13.20 -5.56
CA PHE A 144 8.47 12.16 -4.83
C PHE A 144 9.69 11.65 -5.58
N ILE A 145 9.62 11.52 -6.91
CA ILE A 145 10.76 11.18 -7.76
C ILE A 145 11.88 12.20 -7.57
N GLU A 146 11.54 13.49 -7.61
CA GLU A 146 12.48 14.59 -7.37
C GLU A 146 13.03 14.58 -5.94
N MET A 147 12.15 14.50 -4.93
CA MET A 147 12.50 14.54 -3.51
C MET A 147 13.49 13.44 -3.11
N PHE A 148 13.36 12.27 -3.71
CA PHE A 148 14.17 11.10 -3.37
C PHE A 148 15.23 10.75 -4.43
N ASN A 149 15.42 11.61 -5.44
CA ASN A 149 16.37 11.39 -6.55
C ASN A 149 16.21 10.01 -7.19
N LEU A 150 14.96 9.60 -7.47
CA LEU A 150 14.69 8.28 -8.04
C LEU A 150 15.21 8.19 -9.48
N PRO A 151 16.03 7.18 -9.80
CA PRO A 151 16.51 6.98 -11.16
C PRO A 151 15.40 6.47 -12.08
N LYS A 152 15.67 6.40 -13.39
CA LYS A 152 14.79 5.71 -14.34
C LYS A 152 14.51 4.29 -13.88
N TYR A 153 13.35 3.77 -14.25
CA TYR A 153 12.86 2.41 -13.88
C TYR A 153 12.59 2.20 -12.40
N VAL A 154 12.53 3.30 -11.61
CA VAL A 154 12.10 3.27 -10.20
C VAL A 154 10.89 4.18 -10.02
N TYR A 155 9.83 3.68 -9.35
CA TYR A 155 8.59 4.41 -9.20
C TYR A 155 7.98 4.27 -7.80
N PRO A 156 7.51 5.39 -7.17
CA PRO A 156 6.87 5.37 -5.85
C PRO A 156 5.42 4.88 -6.00
N ILE A 157 5.11 3.69 -5.51
CA ILE A 157 3.81 3.07 -5.74
C ILE A 157 2.85 3.17 -4.55
N VAL A 158 3.36 3.00 -3.34
CA VAL A 158 2.58 3.07 -2.10
C VAL A 158 3.49 3.39 -0.93
N GLY A 159 2.95 4.00 0.12
CA GLY A 159 3.68 4.19 1.38
C GLY A 159 2.96 3.56 2.55
N THR A 160 3.62 3.51 3.70
CA THR A 160 3.00 3.17 4.98
C THR A 160 3.57 3.99 6.12
N THR A 161 2.71 4.40 7.04
CA THR A 161 3.12 4.95 8.33
C THR A 161 3.43 3.83 9.30
N ILE A 162 4.36 4.06 10.25
CA ILE A 162 4.56 3.22 11.43
C ILE A 162 4.68 4.15 12.64
N GLY A 163 4.00 3.81 13.74
CA GLY A 163 4.06 4.57 14.98
C GLY A 163 3.43 3.82 16.15
N VAL A 164 3.60 4.33 17.34
CA VAL A 164 2.97 3.80 18.55
C VAL A 164 1.49 4.20 18.52
N PRO A 165 0.54 3.25 18.56
CA PRO A 165 -0.89 3.56 18.51
C PRO A 165 -1.34 4.29 19.77
N ALA A 166 -2.17 5.33 19.61
CA ALA A 166 -2.88 5.95 20.72
C ALA A 166 -3.99 4.99 21.26
N LYS A 167 -4.37 5.19 22.52
CA LYS A 167 -5.35 4.30 23.19
C LYS A 167 -6.79 4.46 22.68
N ASN A 168 -7.05 5.49 21.89
CA ASN A 168 -8.40 5.84 21.50
C ASN A 168 -8.73 5.26 20.12
N GLU A 169 -9.71 4.36 20.04
CA GLU A 169 -9.94 3.61 18.84
C GLU A 169 -11.39 3.21 18.62
N LEU A 170 -11.72 2.92 17.36
CA LEU A 170 -13.00 2.38 16.93
C LEU A 170 -13.39 1.14 17.76
N LYS A 171 -14.65 1.05 18.14
CA LYS A 171 -15.17 -0.04 19.00
C LYS A 171 -14.95 -1.42 18.38
N THR A 172 -15.03 -1.52 17.04
CA THR A 172 -14.92 -2.77 16.30
C THR A 172 -14.12 -2.59 15.03
N SER A 173 -13.57 -3.68 14.50
CA SER A 173 -12.97 -3.70 13.16
C SER A 173 -14.04 -3.50 12.10
N LYS A 174 -13.68 -2.84 10.99
CA LYS A 174 -14.57 -2.71 9.83
C LYS A 174 -15.00 -4.08 9.32
N PRO A 175 -16.28 -4.29 8.99
CA PRO A 175 -16.74 -5.52 8.38
C PRO A 175 -16.02 -5.78 7.06
N ARG A 176 -16.15 -6.98 6.57
CA ARG A 176 -15.64 -7.43 5.27
C ARG A 176 -16.80 -8.04 4.50
N ILE A 177 -16.65 -8.07 3.18
CA ILE A 177 -17.59 -8.78 2.32
C ILE A 177 -17.70 -10.25 2.78
N PRO A 178 -18.88 -10.90 2.71
CA PRO A 178 -19.04 -12.29 3.12
C PRO A 178 -18.06 -13.23 2.45
N LEU A 179 -17.61 -14.26 3.17
CA LEU A 179 -16.54 -15.14 2.70
C LEU A 179 -16.91 -15.90 1.42
N ASP A 180 -18.17 -16.31 1.28
CA ASP A 180 -18.69 -17.04 0.12
C ASP A 180 -18.84 -16.19 -1.14
N SER A 181 -18.81 -14.86 -1.00
CA SER A 181 -18.73 -13.90 -2.11
C SER A 181 -17.33 -13.34 -2.32
N PHE A 182 -16.33 -13.85 -1.59
CA PHE A 182 -14.92 -13.47 -1.68
C PHE A 182 -14.02 -14.64 -2.12
N ALA A 183 -14.32 -15.84 -1.67
CA ALA A 183 -13.59 -17.07 -2.02
C ALA A 183 -14.54 -18.05 -2.68
N PHE A 184 -14.24 -18.43 -3.91
CA PHE A 184 -15.07 -19.31 -4.74
C PHE A 184 -14.39 -20.65 -4.94
N ASP A 185 -15.18 -21.73 -4.97
CA ASP A 185 -14.70 -23.04 -5.36
C ASP A 185 -14.56 -23.10 -6.89
N GLU A 186 -13.34 -23.27 -7.37
CA GLU A 186 -12.93 -23.48 -8.77
C GLU A 186 -13.34 -22.37 -9.76
N LYS A 187 -14.52 -21.76 -9.64
CA LYS A 187 -15.05 -20.79 -10.61
C LYS A 187 -15.62 -19.55 -9.94
N TYR A 188 -15.39 -18.42 -10.58
CA TYR A 188 -15.97 -17.15 -10.17
C TYR A 188 -17.49 -17.16 -10.35
N ASP A 189 -18.22 -16.67 -9.33
CA ASP A 189 -19.69 -16.61 -9.31
C ASP A 189 -20.16 -15.16 -9.17
N THR A 190 -20.70 -14.62 -10.27
CA THR A 190 -21.18 -13.23 -10.33
C THR A 190 -22.41 -12.99 -9.46
N GLU A 191 -23.30 -13.98 -9.29
CA GLU A 191 -24.51 -13.81 -8.47
C GLU A 191 -24.14 -13.74 -6.98
N LYS A 192 -23.26 -14.62 -6.50
CA LYS A 192 -22.72 -14.52 -5.14
C LYS A 192 -22.04 -13.18 -4.88
N VAL A 193 -21.32 -12.62 -5.86
CA VAL A 193 -20.71 -11.30 -5.73
C VAL A 193 -21.77 -10.21 -5.54
N LYS A 194 -22.85 -10.22 -6.34
CA LYS A 194 -23.95 -9.26 -6.21
C LYS A 194 -24.62 -9.37 -4.84
N GLU A 195 -24.97 -10.58 -4.41
CA GLU A 195 -25.57 -10.84 -3.10
C GLU A 195 -24.65 -10.36 -1.96
N GLY A 196 -23.38 -10.66 -2.04
CA GLY A 196 -22.36 -10.22 -1.06
C GLY A 196 -22.23 -8.71 -0.98
N VAL A 197 -22.35 -7.99 -2.11
CA VAL A 197 -22.36 -6.53 -2.13
C VAL A 197 -23.60 -5.98 -1.38
N GLU A 198 -24.78 -6.57 -1.58
CA GLU A 198 -26.00 -6.12 -0.88
C GLU A 198 -25.92 -6.37 0.64
N VAL A 199 -25.37 -7.50 1.06
CA VAL A 199 -25.14 -7.80 2.48
C VAL A 199 -24.12 -6.82 3.08
N PHE A 200 -22.99 -6.65 2.40
CA PHE A 200 -21.91 -5.77 2.89
C PHE A 200 -22.34 -4.30 2.95
N GLU A 201 -23.15 -3.82 2.00
CA GLU A 201 -23.70 -2.47 2.02
C GLU A 201 -24.43 -2.17 3.34
N LYS A 202 -25.29 -3.11 3.78
CA LYS A 202 -26.04 -2.99 5.03
C LYS A 202 -25.14 -3.05 6.26
N GLU A 203 -24.25 -4.04 6.29
CA GLU A 203 -23.33 -4.22 7.41
C GLU A 203 -22.37 -3.03 7.57
N PHE A 204 -21.88 -2.49 6.46
CA PHE A 204 -20.97 -1.35 6.49
C PHE A 204 -21.68 -0.07 6.93
N ARG A 205 -22.96 0.12 6.54
CA ARG A 205 -23.79 1.22 7.01
C ARG A 205 -24.01 1.11 8.52
N ASN A 206 -24.46 -0.05 9.00
CA ASN A 206 -24.66 -0.30 10.43
C ASN A 206 -23.39 -0.07 11.24
N TRP A 207 -22.24 -0.50 10.73
CA TRP A 207 -20.94 -0.28 11.39
C TRP A 207 -20.61 1.21 11.56
N TRP A 208 -20.92 2.06 10.56
CA TRP A 208 -20.74 3.50 10.69
C TRP A 208 -21.66 4.08 11.78
N ASP A 209 -22.90 3.66 11.82
CA ASP A 209 -23.90 4.13 12.79
C ASP A 209 -23.50 3.73 14.22
N GLU A 210 -23.07 2.48 14.44
CA GLU A 210 -22.60 1.96 15.72
C GLU A 210 -21.33 2.66 16.23
N ASN A 211 -20.50 3.16 15.32
CA ASN A 211 -19.28 3.91 15.67
C ASN A 211 -19.51 5.45 15.73
N GLY A 212 -20.76 5.91 15.66
CA GLY A 212 -21.14 7.32 15.80
C GLY A 212 -20.74 8.18 14.61
N MET A 213 -20.68 7.60 13.41
CA MET A 213 -20.29 8.28 12.16
C MET A 213 -21.35 8.10 11.07
N PRO A 214 -22.65 8.46 11.32
CA PRO A 214 -23.74 8.24 10.37
C PRO A 214 -23.61 9.05 9.08
N GLU A 215 -22.82 10.12 9.08
CA GLU A 215 -22.57 10.96 7.91
C GLU A 215 -21.56 10.33 6.91
N ARG A 216 -20.92 9.23 7.28
CA ARG A 216 -19.95 8.57 6.38
C ARG A 216 -20.67 7.88 5.24
N PRO A 217 -20.11 7.92 4.02
CA PRO A 217 -20.72 7.27 2.88
C PRO A 217 -20.78 5.75 3.04
N SER A 218 -21.80 5.14 2.49
CA SER A 218 -21.95 3.69 2.38
C SER A 218 -20.89 3.07 1.47
N TYR A 219 -20.87 1.76 1.31
CA TYR A 219 -19.95 1.10 0.39
C TYR A 219 -20.17 1.50 -1.06
N LYS A 220 -21.44 1.49 -1.52
CA LYS A 220 -21.80 1.86 -2.90
C LYS A 220 -21.48 3.33 -3.19
N GLU A 221 -21.84 4.23 -2.27
CA GLU A 221 -21.51 5.66 -2.37
C GLU A 221 -20.00 5.88 -2.38
N THR A 222 -19.24 5.19 -1.51
CA THR A 222 -17.77 5.26 -1.49
C THR A 222 -17.18 4.86 -2.83
N ASN A 223 -17.67 3.76 -3.44
CA ASN A 223 -17.19 3.32 -4.75
C ASN A 223 -17.51 4.35 -5.84
N SER A 224 -18.71 4.91 -5.84
CA SER A 224 -19.11 5.96 -6.80
C SER A 224 -18.20 7.20 -6.68
N ILE A 225 -17.95 7.68 -5.46
CA ILE A 225 -17.11 8.87 -5.20
C ILE A 225 -15.65 8.62 -5.59
N VAL A 226 -15.10 7.45 -5.21
CA VAL A 226 -13.65 7.17 -5.35
C VAL A 226 -13.30 6.69 -6.75
N TYR A 227 -14.13 5.86 -7.36
CA TYR A 227 -13.86 5.22 -8.64
C TYR A 227 -14.70 5.76 -9.80
N GLY A 228 -15.64 6.67 -9.54
CA GLY A 228 -16.39 7.38 -10.60
C GLY A 228 -15.56 8.37 -11.41
N ILE A 229 -14.32 8.63 -10.99
CA ILE A 229 -13.36 9.52 -11.66
C ILE A 229 -11.96 8.90 -11.70
N ILE A 230 -11.12 9.38 -12.63
CA ILE A 230 -9.68 9.05 -12.62
C ILE A 230 -9.03 9.85 -11.50
N ARG A 231 -8.79 9.20 -10.37
CA ARG A 231 -8.34 9.86 -9.14
C ARG A 231 -6.93 10.46 -9.24
N TYR A 232 -6.02 9.79 -9.93
CA TYR A 232 -4.62 10.18 -10.07
C TYR A 232 -4.24 10.21 -11.56
N ASN A 233 -4.63 11.27 -12.26
CA ASN A 233 -4.49 11.40 -13.71
C ASN A 233 -3.05 11.59 -14.21
N THR A 234 -2.10 11.87 -13.32
CA THR A 234 -0.68 12.05 -13.64
C THR A 234 0.13 10.75 -13.57
N VAL A 235 -0.46 9.64 -13.10
CA VAL A 235 0.28 8.38 -12.90
C VAL A 235 0.87 7.88 -14.21
N LYS A 236 0.07 7.78 -15.29
CA LYS A 236 0.55 7.32 -16.58
C LYS A 236 1.74 8.16 -17.09
N SER A 237 1.56 9.47 -17.18
CA SER A 237 2.60 10.37 -17.70
C SER A 237 3.88 10.37 -16.87
N SER A 238 3.76 10.26 -15.54
CA SER A 238 4.92 10.17 -14.65
C SER A 238 5.64 8.81 -14.75
N MET A 239 4.91 7.71 -14.96
CA MET A 239 5.51 6.40 -15.24
C MET A 239 6.27 6.41 -16.56
N GLU A 240 5.67 6.95 -17.63
CA GLU A 240 6.32 7.10 -18.93
C GLU A 240 7.61 7.93 -18.84
N LYS A 241 7.58 9.04 -18.08
CA LYS A 241 8.79 9.83 -17.79
C LYS A 241 9.85 9.03 -17.04
N GLN A 242 9.48 8.06 -16.22
CA GLN A 242 10.39 7.15 -15.53
C GLN A 242 10.85 5.96 -16.40
N GLY A 243 10.40 5.87 -17.65
CA GLY A 243 10.81 4.82 -18.58
C GLY A 243 9.90 3.59 -18.58
N PHE A 244 8.77 3.65 -17.89
CA PHE A 244 7.77 2.58 -17.94
C PHE A 244 6.92 2.73 -19.21
N LYS A 245 6.67 1.63 -19.90
CA LYS A 245 5.89 1.58 -21.14
C LYS A 245 5.01 0.34 -21.20
N PHE A 246 4.11 0.29 -22.15
CA PHE A 246 3.28 -0.85 -22.48
C PHE A 246 3.46 -1.17 -23.97
N THR A 247 4.48 -1.93 -24.29
CA THR A 247 4.88 -2.25 -25.66
C THR A 247 4.64 -3.74 -26.02
N ASP A 248 3.81 -4.43 -25.26
CA ASP A 248 3.56 -5.89 -25.38
C ASP A 248 3.11 -6.37 -26.78
N ASN A 249 2.58 -5.47 -27.62
CA ASN A 249 2.07 -5.80 -28.95
C ASN A 249 2.78 -4.98 -30.06
N GLU A 250 3.87 -4.31 -29.75
CA GLU A 250 4.68 -3.59 -30.74
C GLU A 250 5.72 -4.59 -31.27
N GLU A 251 5.47 -5.15 -32.48
CA GLU A 251 6.44 -5.97 -33.24
C GLU A 251 7.50 -5.09 -33.92
#